data_e8a92820b00fe3bf9e317f946a48d5d0
#
_entry.id   e8a92820b00fe3bf9e317f946a48d5d0
#
_cell.length_a   1.000
_cell.length_b   1.000
_cell.length_c   1.000
_cell.angle_alpha   90.00
_cell.angle_beta   90.00
_cell.angle_gamma   90.00
#
_symmetry.space_group_name_H-M   'P 1'
#
loop_
_entity.id
_entity.type
_entity.pdbx_description
1 polymer ?
#
loop_
_entity_poly.entity_id
_entity_poly.type
_entity_poly.pdbx_seq_one_letter_code
_entity_poly.pdbx_strand_id
1 'polypeptide(L)'
;MNIAGLVKTSTIDYPEKIACVIFTAGCNYDCWYCHNRALLSNPPLLDEEKILSFLQRRTPVLEGVVISGGEPTQQNDLVSFVAKIKGIGYSVKLDTNGSNPAILNKLLQNSVVDYVAIDYKAPFEKYYAVCRHDAAGVQECIGLLQNSPIAWEMRTTVIPQLDNNDIVAMAKALPPLPLYALQRYRPINDEESQAVCRLAQLTALAHLAREYQPNTIARI
;
A
#
# COMPACT_ATOMS: atom_id res chain seq x y z
N MET A 1 18.61 5.22 1.85
CA MET A 1 17.20 5.31 1.42
C MET A 1 16.66 6.72 1.60
N ASN A 2 15.84 7.23 0.67
CA ASN A 2 15.22 8.56 0.81
C ASN A 2 13.99 8.46 1.73
N ILE A 3 14.19 8.58 3.02
CA ILE A 3 13.13 8.49 4.04
C ILE A 3 12.60 9.89 4.33
N ALA A 4 11.31 10.12 4.09
CA ALA A 4 10.67 11.42 4.27
C ALA A 4 9.79 11.51 5.53
N GLY A 5 9.51 10.41 6.20
CA GLY A 5 8.69 10.42 7.40
C GLY A 5 8.76 9.15 8.23
N LEU A 6 8.38 9.27 9.50
CA LEU A 6 8.30 8.16 10.44
C LEU A 6 7.10 8.35 11.37
N VAL A 7 6.16 7.40 11.33
CA VAL A 7 5.17 7.20 12.39
C VAL A 7 5.76 6.18 13.38
N LYS A 8 6.03 6.61 14.59
CA LYS A 8 6.80 5.83 15.58
C LYS A 8 6.04 4.62 16.12
N THR A 9 4.71 4.63 16.06
CA THR A 9 3.87 3.52 16.53
C THR A 9 2.53 3.58 15.82
N SER A 10 2.10 2.44 15.29
CA SER A 10 0.80 2.23 14.66
C SER A 10 0.27 0.85 15.04
N THR A 11 -1.04 0.76 15.25
CA THR A 11 -1.77 -0.48 15.53
C THR A 11 -2.70 -0.88 14.38
N ILE A 12 -2.68 -0.12 13.26
CA ILE A 12 -3.62 -0.30 12.14
C ILE A 12 -2.93 -0.56 10.81
N ASP A 13 -1.63 -0.18 10.68
CA ASP A 13 -0.94 -0.25 9.38
C ASP A 13 -0.36 -1.64 9.09
N TYR A 14 -0.14 -2.47 10.10
CA TYR A 14 0.29 -3.86 9.93
C TYR A 14 -0.74 -4.79 10.60
N PRO A 15 -1.38 -5.73 9.86
CA PRO A 15 -2.34 -6.65 10.47
C PRO A 15 -1.74 -7.40 11.67
N GLU A 16 -2.43 -7.37 12.80
CA GLU A 16 -2.11 -8.10 14.04
C GLU A 16 -0.77 -7.75 14.69
N LYS A 17 -0.13 -6.63 14.29
CA LYS A 17 1.18 -6.22 14.83
C LYS A 17 1.21 -4.77 15.24
N ILE A 18 1.87 -4.50 16.35
CA ILE A 18 2.28 -3.13 16.69
C ILE A 18 3.51 -2.81 15.82
N ALA A 19 3.37 -1.81 14.95
CA ALA A 19 4.39 -1.49 13.97
C ALA A 19 4.75 0.01 13.99
N CYS A 20 5.85 0.38 13.39
CA CYS A 20 6.07 1.74 12.92
C CYS A 20 5.90 1.81 11.41
N VAL A 21 5.70 3.04 10.89
CA VAL A 21 5.59 3.26 9.45
C VAL A 21 6.70 4.20 9.00
N ILE A 22 7.48 3.75 8.03
CA ILE A 22 8.53 4.52 7.37
C ILE A 22 8.00 4.95 6.00
N PHE A 23 8.01 6.26 5.75
CA PHE A 23 7.53 6.82 4.49
C PHE A 23 8.71 7.21 3.60
N THR A 24 8.73 6.69 2.38
CA THR A 24 9.73 7.04 1.35
C THR A 24 9.34 8.31 0.60
N ALA A 25 10.34 9.06 0.14
CA ALA A 25 10.15 10.22 -0.73
C ALA A 25 9.99 9.80 -2.19
N GLY A 26 9.17 10.56 -2.93
CA GLY A 26 8.97 10.37 -4.37
C GLY A 26 8.00 9.25 -4.72
N CYS A 27 7.34 9.41 -5.84
CA CYS A 27 6.43 8.41 -6.41
C CYS A 27 6.44 8.56 -7.93
N ASN A 28 6.27 7.47 -8.65
CA ASN A 28 6.10 7.46 -10.10
C ASN A 28 4.63 7.68 -10.52
N TYR A 29 3.67 7.66 -9.57
CA TYR A 29 2.27 8.01 -9.83
C TYR A 29 1.97 9.43 -9.38
N ASP A 30 1.02 10.09 -10.04
CA ASP A 30 0.47 11.38 -9.67
C ASP A 30 -1.05 11.27 -9.43
N CYS A 31 -1.44 10.48 -8.42
CA CYS A 31 -2.84 10.31 -8.05
C CYS A 31 -3.39 11.63 -7.51
N TRP A 32 -4.50 12.11 -8.07
CA TRP A 32 -5.10 13.38 -7.66
C TRP A 32 -5.53 13.39 -6.17
N TYR A 33 -5.90 12.23 -5.63
CA TYR A 33 -6.35 12.04 -4.23
C TYR A 33 -5.21 11.64 -3.27
N CYS A 34 -3.97 11.84 -3.64
CA CYS A 34 -2.82 11.39 -2.85
C CYS A 34 -2.70 12.13 -1.52
N HIS A 35 -2.87 11.43 -0.39
CA HIS A 35 -2.68 11.99 0.95
C HIS A 35 -1.22 12.33 1.26
N ASN A 36 -0.30 11.62 0.60
CA ASN A 36 1.13 11.78 0.80
C ASN A 36 1.75 12.75 -0.23
N ARG A 37 0.97 13.67 -0.79
CA ARG A 37 1.43 14.59 -1.84
C ARG A 37 2.66 15.40 -1.42
N ALA A 38 2.77 15.78 -0.16
CA ALA A 38 3.94 16.47 0.37
C ALA A 38 5.24 15.64 0.26
N LEU A 39 5.16 14.32 0.17
CA LEU A 39 6.32 13.44 0.03
C LEU A 39 6.83 13.34 -1.43
N LEU A 40 6.06 13.85 -2.41
CA LEU A 40 6.39 13.75 -3.83
C LEU A 40 7.40 14.83 -4.29
N SER A 41 7.43 15.98 -3.60
CA SER A 41 8.15 17.18 -4.03
C SER A 41 9.28 17.50 -3.05
N ASN A 42 10.43 16.83 -3.18
CA ASN A 42 11.65 17.09 -2.41
C ASN A 42 11.41 17.35 -0.91
N PRO A 43 10.77 16.44 -0.16
CA PRO A 43 10.58 16.62 1.28
C PRO A 43 11.93 16.58 2.01
N PRO A 44 12.01 17.16 3.22
CA PRO A 44 13.16 16.95 4.08
C PRO A 44 13.38 15.46 4.35
N LEU A 45 14.62 15.00 4.23
CA LEU A 45 14.94 13.59 4.44
C LEU A 45 15.40 13.32 5.87
N LEU A 46 15.02 12.19 6.39
CA LEU A 46 15.48 11.65 7.66
C LEU A 46 16.75 10.82 7.45
N ASP A 47 17.64 10.88 8.39
CA ASP A 47 18.88 10.10 8.41
C ASP A 47 18.57 8.62 8.62
N GLU A 48 19.02 7.76 7.70
CA GLU A 48 18.82 6.32 7.74
C GLU A 48 19.41 5.68 9.01
N GLU A 49 20.59 6.13 9.46
CA GLU A 49 21.23 5.58 10.66
C GLU A 49 20.42 5.90 11.92
N LYS A 50 19.81 7.09 11.98
CA LYS A 50 18.91 7.46 13.08
C LYS A 50 17.66 6.60 13.09
N ILE A 51 17.11 6.26 11.92
CA ILE A 51 15.96 5.35 11.81
C ILE A 51 16.35 3.94 12.27
N LEU A 52 17.46 3.39 11.81
CA LEU A 52 17.94 2.07 12.23
C LEU A 52 18.22 2.02 13.74
N SER A 53 18.86 3.09 14.29
CA SER A 53 19.09 3.22 15.73
C SER A 53 17.77 3.32 16.53
N PHE A 54 16.75 4.00 15.99
CA PHE A 54 15.41 4.02 16.58
C PHE A 54 14.82 2.61 16.60
N LEU A 55 14.86 1.88 15.49
CA LEU A 55 14.34 0.52 15.39
C LEU A 55 15.03 -0.41 16.41
N GLN A 56 16.37 -0.39 16.51
CA GLN A 56 17.11 -1.20 17.49
C GLN A 56 16.64 -0.97 18.94
N ARG A 57 16.34 0.27 19.31
CA ARG A 57 15.83 0.60 20.66
C ARG A 57 14.37 0.21 20.89
N ARG A 58 13.61 -0.04 19.81
CA ARG A 58 12.17 -0.30 19.89
C ARG A 58 11.80 -1.77 19.75
N THR A 59 12.76 -2.68 19.56
CA THR A 59 12.53 -4.14 19.46
C THR A 59 11.69 -4.73 20.59
N PRO A 60 11.76 -4.26 21.86
CA PRO A 60 10.92 -4.81 22.93
C PRO A 60 9.42 -4.45 22.81
N VAL A 61 9.06 -3.49 21.92
CA VAL A 61 7.70 -2.95 21.85
C VAL A 61 7.08 -3.12 20.48
N LEU A 62 7.86 -2.91 19.42
CA LEU A 62 7.41 -3.02 18.04
C LEU A 62 7.66 -4.43 17.50
N GLU A 63 6.69 -4.98 16.80
CA GLU A 63 6.75 -6.30 16.17
C GLU A 63 7.03 -6.20 14.67
N GLY A 64 6.66 -5.07 14.06
CA GLY A 64 6.77 -4.86 12.63
C GLY A 64 7.17 -3.47 12.19
N VAL A 65 7.60 -3.40 10.94
CA VAL A 65 7.89 -2.16 10.22
C VAL A 65 7.12 -2.17 8.92
N VAL A 66 6.35 -1.12 8.67
CA VAL A 66 5.68 -0.89 7.39
C VAL A 66 6.53 0.07 6.57
N ILE A 67 6.87 -0.30 5.35
CA ILE A 67 7.51 0.57 4.37
C ILE A 67 6.44 1.06 3.42
N SER A 68 6.19 2.36 3.42
CA SER A 68 5.12 3.04 2.67
C SER A 68 5.62 4.39 2.14
N GLY A 69 4.74 5.35 1.87
CA GLY A 69 5.12 6.74 1.57
C GLY A 69 4.68 7.22 0.20
N GLY A 70 5.62 7.60 -0.65
CA GLY A 70 5.43 7.78 -2.08
C GLY A 70 5.29 6.41 -2.75
N GLU A 71 6.34 5.94 -3.43
CA GLU A 71 6.43 4.55 -3.88
C GLU A 71 7.76 3.94 -3.45
N PRO A 72 7.75 3.02 -2.47
CA PRO A 72 8.99 2.43 -1.95
C PRO A 72 9.80 1.70 -3.02
N THR A 73 9.16 1.05 -3.99
CA THR A 73 9.86 0.29 -5.04
C THR A 73 10.62 1.17 -6.04
N GLN A 74 10.50 2.49 -5.94
CA GLN A 74 11.33 3.45 -6.70
C GLN A 74 12.69 3.70 -6.03
N GLN A 75 12.89 3.25 -4.79
CA GLN A 75 14.16 3.40 -4.08
C GLN A 75 15.15 2.31 -4.50
N ASN A 76 16.29 2.68 -5.07
CA ASN A 76 17.31 1.74 -5.58
C ASN A 76 17.88 0.83 -4.48
N ASP A 77 17.90 1.31 -3.26
CA ASP A 77 18.48 0.66 -2.09
C ASP A 77 17.42 0.00 -1.17
N LEU A 78 16.15 -0.10 -1.63
CA LEU A 78 15.06 -0.68 -0.85
C LEU A 78 15.38 -2.08 -0.32
N VAL A 79 15.85 -2.98 -1.19
CA VAL A 79 16.12 -4.38 -0.82
C VAL A 79 17.16 -4.46 0.31
N SER A 80 18.24 -3.69 0.21
CA SER A 80 19.30 -3.67 1.22
C SER A 80 18.84 -3.04 2.54
N PHE A 81 18.02 -1.99 2.46
CA PHE A 81 17.44 -1.35 3.65
C PHE A 81 16.48 -2.28 4.39
N VAL A 82 15.59 -2.93 3.65
CA VAL A 82 14.64 -3.91 4.23
C VAL A 82 15.39 -5.09 4.85
N ALA A 83 16.48 -5.57 4.22
CA ALA A 83 17.33 -6.62 4.78
C ALA A 83 17.96 -6.20 6.13
N LYS A 84 18.39 -4.93 6.27
CA LYS A 84 18.87 -4.41 7.57
C LYS A 84 17.77 -4.47 8.64
N ILE A 85 16.53 -4.10 8.29
CA ILE A 85 15.38 -4.15 9.22
C ILE A 85 15.07 -5.59 9.62
N LYS A 86 15.07 -6.52 8.66
CA LYS A 86 14.94 -7.96 8.95
C LYS A 86 16.04 -8.46 9.87
N GLY A 87 17.28 -8.02 9.67
CA GLY A 87 18.42 -8.36 10.52
C GLY A 87 18.29 -7.87 11.97
N ILE A 88 17.49 -6.82 12.24
CA ILE A 88 17.15 -6.37 13.59
C ILE A 88 16.12 -7.32 14.26
N GLY A 89 15.35 -8.08 13.45
CA GLY A 89 14.35 -9.05 13.94
C GLY A 89 12.89 -8.66 13.68
N TYR A 90 12.61 -7.60 12.90
CA TYR A 90 11.26 -7.17 12.60
C TYR A 90 10.59 -8.00 11.51
N SER A 91 9.26 -8.15 11.62
CA SER A 91 8.42 -8.44 10.46
C SER A 91 8.32 -7.19 9.57
N VAL A 92 8.42 -7.34 8.25
CA VAL A 92 8.35 -6.21 7.31
C VAL A 92 7.12 -6.32 6.41
N LYS A 93 6.34 -5.24 6.38
CA LYS A 93 5.23 -5.04 5.44
C LYS A 93 5.62 -3.99 4.40
N LEU A 94 5.34 -4.29 3.14
CA LEU A 94 5.48 -3.34 2.03
C LEU A 94 4.10 -2.87 1.58
N ASP A 95 3.90 -1.56 1.54
CA ASP A 95 2.80 -0.91 0.84
C ASP A 95 3.32 -0.40 -0.50
N THR A 96 2.70 -0.80 -1.62
CA THR A 96 3.17 -0.44 -2.96
C THR A 96 2.01 -0.19 -3.92
N ASN A 97 2.24 0.66 -4.91
CA ASN A 97 1.31 0.85 -6.03
C ASN A 97 1.39 -0.27 -7.08
N GLY A 98 2.29 -1.24 -6.90
CA GLY A 98 2.45 -2.39 -7.79
C GLY A 98 3.09 -2.09 -9.14
N SER A 99 3.70 -0.93 -9.33
CA SER A 99 4.28 -0.54 -10.63
C SER A 99 5.64 -1.16 -10.94
N ASN A 100 6.29 -1.80 -9.97
CA ASN A 100 7.64 -2.32 -10.14
C ASN A 100 7.77 -3.79 -9.74
N PRO A 101 7.30 -4.72 -10.59
CA PRO A 101 7.35 -6.16 -10.31
C PRO A 101 8.79 -6.67 -10.16
N ALA A 102 9.76 -6.07 -10.85
CA ALA A 102 11.16 -6.50 -10.75
C ALA A 102 11.72 -6.31 -9.32
N ILE A 103 11.42 -5.20 -8.66
CA ILE A 103 11.84 -4.96 -7.27
C ILE A 103 11.04 -5.83 -6.31
N LEU A 104 9.72 -5.99 -6.51
CA LEU A 104 8.91 -6.90 -5.71
C LEU A 104 9.48 -8.33 -5.78
N ASN A 105 9.79 -8.82 -6.97
CA ASN A 105 10.40 -10.15 -7.13
C ASN A 105 11.71 -10.29 -6.35
N LYS A 106 12.59 -9.27 -6.40
CA LYS A 106 13.83 -9.29 -5.61
C LYS A 106 13.57 -9.35 -4.10
N LEU A 107 12.57 -8.61 -3.59
CA LEU A 107 12.20 -8.65 -2.17
C LEU A 107 11.70 -10.04 -1.77
N LEU A 108 10.89 -10.68 -2.61
CA LEU A 108 10.37 -12.03 -2.40
C LEU A 108 11.49 -13.07 -2.43
N GLN A 109 12.36 -13.05 -3.45
CA GLN A 109 13.48 -13.98 -3.58
C GLN A 109 14.48 -13.90 -2.42
N ASN A 110 14.68 -12.70 -1.88
CA ASN A 110 15.56 -12.52 -0.70
C ASN A 110 14.84 -12.79 0.64
N SER A 111 13.54 -13.11 0.62
CA SER A 111 12.72 -13.37 1.83
C SER A 111 12.80 -12.25 2.86
N VAL A 112 12.85 -11.00 2.40
CA VAL A 112 13.01 -9.83 3.29
C VAL A 112 11.68 -9.12 3.60
N VAL A 113 10.58 -9.53 2.97
CA VAL A 113 9.22 -9.04 3.28
C VAL A 113 8.33 -10.19 3.74
N ASP A 114 7.45 -9.91 4.70
CA ASP A 114 6.52 -10.88 5.29
C ASP A 114 5.07 -10.61 4.90
N TYR A 115 4.77 -9.39 4.45
CA TYR A 115 3.45 -8.97 4.02
C TYR A 115 3.54 -7.93 2.90
N VAL A 116 2.68 -8.03 1.90
CA VAL A 116 2.57 -7.01 0.84
C VAL A 116 1.14 -6.53 0.71
N ALA A 117 0.95 -5.22 0.65
CA ALA A 117 -0.32 -4.60 0.26
C ALA A 117 -0.13 -3.87 -1.07
N ILE A 118 -0.90 -4.27 -2.09
CA ILE A 118 -0.90 -3.60 -3.40
C ILE A 118 -2.12 -2.69 -3.51
N ASP A 119 -1.90 -1.45 -3.92
CA ASP A 119 -2.97 -0.52 -4.21
C ASP A 119 -3.45 -0.67 -5.65
N TYR A 120 -4.67 -1.21 -5.84
CA TYR A 120 -5.39 -1.26 -7.10
C TYR A 120 -6.34 -0.07 -7.18
N LYS A 121 -5.97 0.93 -7.97
CA LYS A 121 -6.50 2.28 -7.78
C LYS A 121 -7.77 2.59 -8.59
N ALA A 122 -7.98 1.88 -9.70
CA ALA A 122 -9.15 2.04 -10.59
C ALA A 122 -9.26 0.85 -11.56
N PRO A 123 -10.38 0.70 -12.29
CA PRO A 123 -10.40 -0.17 -13.47
C PRO A 123 -9.28 0.18 -14.44
N PHE A 124 -8.74 -0.79 -15.18
CA PHE A 124 -7.56 -0.59 -16.03
C PHE A 124 -7.72 0.56 -17.03
N GLU A 125 -8.91 0.71 -17.61
CA GLU A 125 -9.24 1.78 -18.55
C GLU A 125 -9.28 3.18 -17.92
N LYS A 126 -9.51 3.27 -16.61
CA LYS A 126 -9.55 4.53 -15.85
C LYS A 126 -8.23 4.86 -15.15
N TYR A 127 -7.26 3.94 -15.18
CA TYR A 127 -6.03 4.07 -14.39
C TYR A 127 -5.28 5.37 -14.69
N TYR A 128 -5.11 5.71 -15.98
CA TYR A 128 -4.42 6.93 -16.36
C TYR A 128 -5.15 8.20 -15.89
N ALA A 129 -6.47 8.21 -15.94
CA ALA A 129 -7.25 9.35 -15.45
C ALA A 129 -7.08 9.56 -13.92
N VAL A 130 -6.91 8.47 -13.18
CA VAL A 130 -6.80 8.50 -11.70
C VAL A 130 -5.36 8.73 -11.23
N CYS A 131 -4.38 8.07 -11.85
CA CYS A 131 -2.99 7.99 -11.34
C CYS A 131 -1.96 8.64 -12.25
N ARG A 132 -2.32 9.06 -13.47
CA ARG A 132 -1.40 9.53 -14.53
C ARG A 132 -0.35 8.49 -14.92
N HIS A 133 -0.69 7.22 -14.76
CA HIS A 133 0.16 6.07 -15.07
C HIS A 133 -0.72 4.88 -15.50
N ASP A 134 -0.15 3.89 -16.17
CA ASP A 134 -0.82 2.63 -16.49
C ASP A 134 -0.77 1.63 -15.30
N ALA A 135 -1.45 0.53 -15.44
CA ALA A 135 -1.51 -0.55 -14.44
C ALA A 135 -0.75 -1.82 -14.85
N ALA A 136 0.12 -1.77 -15.85
CA ALA A 136 0.77 -2.97 -16.40
C ALA A 136 1.53 -3.76 -15.32
N GLY A 137 2.29 -3.08 -14.47
CA GLY A 137 3.05 -3.71 -13.37
C GLY A 137 2.17 -4.38 -12.31
N VAL A 138 0.94 -3.89 -12.10
CA VAL A 138 0.04 -4.42 -11.06
C VAL A 138 -0.32 -5.87 -11.33
N GLN A 139 -0.65 -6.24 -12.58
CA GLN A 139 -1.00 -7.61 -12.94
C GLN A 139 0.18 -8.56 -12.73
N GLU A 140 1.39 -8.14 -13.10
CA GLU A 140 2.60 -8.94 -12.90
C GLU A 140 2.90 -9.12 -11.40
N CYS A 141 2.76 -8.06 -10.59
CA CYS A 141 2.91 -8.13 -9.14
C CYS A 141 1.92 -9.12 -8.50
N ILE A 142 0.65 -9.13 -8.96
CA ILE A 142 -0.35 -10.10 -8.50
C ILE A 142 0.13 -11.52 -8.80
N GLY A 143 0.59 -11.80 -10.03
CA GLY A 143 1.11 -13.10 -10.41
C GLY A 143 2.29 -13.57 -9.56
N LEU A 144 3.20 -12.67 -9.19
CA LEU A 144 4.32 -12.95 -8.28
C LEU A 144 3.81 -13.34 -6.88
N LEU A 145 2.84 -12.59 -6.35
CA LEU A 145 2.31 -12.82 -5.01
C LEU A 145 1.46 -14.08 -4.89
N GLN A 146 0.69 -14.43 -5.94
CA GLN A 146 -0.06 -15.68 -5.98
C GLN A 146 0.85 -16.93 -5.89
N ASN A 147 2.08 -16.82 -6.39
CA ASN A 147 3.08 -17.89 -6.34
C ASN A 147 4.04 -17.75 -5.14
N SER A 148 3.79 -16.84 -4.22
CA SER A 148 4.60 -16.60 -3.03
C SER A 148 3.91 -17.12 -1.77
N PRO A 149 4.66 -17.62 -0.77
CA PRO A 149 4.08 -18.08 0.50
C PRO A 149 3.75 -16.94 1.47
N ILE A 150 4.08 -15.69 1.16
CA ILE A 150 3.84 -14.57 2.07
C ILE A 150 2.38 -14.14 2.09
N ALA A 151 1.95 -13.54 3.19
CA ALA A 151 0.63 -12.92 3.29
C ALA A 151 0.57 -11.64 2.43
N TRP A 152 -0.56 -11.39 1.79
CA TRP A 152 -0.75 -10.17 1.01
C TRP A 152 -2.22 -9.79 0.88
N GLU A 153 -2.45 -8.55 0.50
CA GLU A 153 -3.78 -8.00 0.24
C GLU A 153 -3.77 -7.07 -0.98
N MET A 154 -4.93 -6.97 -1.60
CA MET A 154 -5.23 -5.91 -2.56
C MET A 154 -6.06 -4.84 -1.86
N ARG A 155 -5.75 -3.54 -2.12
CA ARG A 155 -6.50 -2.41 -1.55
C ARG A 155 -7.01 -1.50 -2.65
N THR A 156 -8.24 -1.00 -2.48
CA THR A 156 -8.79 0.06 -3.33
C THR A 156 -9.36 1.16 -2.45
N THR A 157 -8.85 2.38 -2.57
CA THR A 157 -9.49 3.56 -2.01
C THR A 157 -10.71 3.91 -2.87
N VAL A 158 -11.90 3.84 -2.28
CA VAL A 158 -13.16 4.14 -2.97
C VAL A 158 -13.32 5.65 -3.11
N ILE A 159 -12.71 6.18 -4.17
CA ILE A 159 -12.78 7.60 -4.53
C ILE A 159 -14.14 7.95 -5.17
N PRO A 160 -14.59 9.22 -5.15
CA PRO A 160 -15.90 9.62 -5.68
C PRO A 160 -16.16 9.27 -7.15
N GLN A 161 -15.11 9.11 -7.95
CA GLN A 161 -15.18 8.77 -9.38
C GLN A 161 -15.39 7.28 -9.65
N LEU A 162 -15.33 6.43 -8.61
CA LEU A 162 -15.61 4.99 -8.73
C LEU A 162 -17.06 4.71 -8.35
N ASP A 163 -17.83 4.23 -9.29
CA ASP A 163 -19.20 3.80 -9.07
C ASP A 163 -19.29 2.28 -8.75
N ASN A 164 -20.52 1.80 -8.56
CA ASN A 164 -20.77 0.38 -8.28
C ASN A 164 -20.26 -0.53 -9.40
N ASN A 165 -20.42 -0.11 -10.67
CA ASN A 165 -20.00 -0.90 -11.83
C ASN A 165 -18.47 -0.98 -11.90
N ASP A 166 -17.78 0.09 -11.54
CA ASP A 166 -16.31 0.11 -11.46
C ASP A 166 -15.81 -0.91 -10.42
N ILE A 167 -16.38 -0.91 -9.23
CA ILE A 167 -15.98 -1.84 -8.16
C ILE A 167 -16.24 -3.30 -8.58
N VAL A 168 -17.39 -3.56 -9.21
CA VAL A 168 -17.69 -4.89 -9.74
C VAL A 168 -16.74 -5.28 -10.87
N ALA A 169 -16.44 -4.37 -11.80
CA ALA A 169 -15.49 -4.62 -12.88
C ALA A 169 -14.07 -4.91 -12.34
N MET A 170 -13.62 -4.12 -11.34
CA MET A 170 -12.35 -4.35 -10.66
C MET A 170 -12.29 -5.71 -9.97
N ALA A 171 -13.35 -6.10 -9.25
CA ALA A 171 -13.40 -7.39 -8.57
C ALA A 171 -13.39 -8.56 -9.56
N LYS A 172 -14.07 -8.44 -10.71
CA LYS A 172 -14.09 -9.44 -11.78
C LYS A 172 -12.76 -9.58 -12.51
N ALA A 173 -12.03 -8.47 -12.69
CA ALA A 173 -10.78 -8.45 -13.45
C ALA A 173 -9.60 -9.09 -12.68
N LEU A 174 -9.76 -9.30 -11.37
CA LEU A 174 -8.72 -9.87 -10.51
C LEU A 174 -8.88 -11.39 -10.37
N PRO A 175 -7.77 -12.14 -10.27
CA PRO A 175 -7.84 -13.54 -9.85
C PRO A 175 -8.30 -13.63 -8.39
N PRO A 176 -8.62 -14.82 -7.87
CA PRO A 176 -8.98 -14.99 -6.45
C PRO A 176 -7.92 -14.40 -5.52
N LEU A 177 -8.33 -13.50 -4.64
CA LEU A 177 -7.45 -12.78 -3.72
C LEU A 177 -7.55 -13.39 -2.31
N PRO A 178 -6.44 -13.44 -1.54
CA PRO A 178 -6.50 -13.80 -0.13
C PRO A 178 -7.27 -12.75 0.69
N LEU A 179 -7.16 -11.47 0.33
CA LEU A 179 -7.90 -10.37 0.94
C LEU A 179 -8.04 -9.21 -0.06
N TYR A 180 -9.27 -8.68 -0.21
CA TYR A 180 -9.53 -7.44 -0.93
C TYR A 180 -10.11 -6.39 0.02
N ALA A 181 -9.39 -5.31 0.28
CA ALA A 181 -9.81 -4.25 1.19
C ALA A 181 -10.31 -3.03 0.41
N LEU A 182 -11.60 -2.75 0.46
CA LEU A 182 -12.15 -1.47 0.02
C LEU A 182 -11.97 -0.45 1.14
N GLN A 183 -11.15 0.56 0.89
CA GLN A 183 -10.80 1.59 1.87
C GLN A 183 -11.64 2.84 1.65
N ARG A 184 -12.09 3.44 2.76
CA ARG A 184 -12.81 4.71 2.69
C ARG A 184 -11.88 5.81 2.23
N TYR A 185 -12.29 6.54 1.18
CA TYR A 185 -11.65 7.79 0.79
C TYR A 185 -11.79 8.84 1.90
N ARG A 186 -10.71 9.51 2.23
CA ARG A 186 -10.69 10.69 3.11
C ARG A 186 -10.32 11.90 2.28
N PRO A 187 -11.15 12.96 2.26
CA PRO A 187 -10.83 14.17 1.51
C PRO A 187 -9.54 14.82 2.01
N ILE A 188 -8.82 15.45 1.09
CA ILE A 188 -7.63 16.24 1.42
C ILE A 188 -8.05 17.63 1.91
N ASN A 189 -9.19 18.13 1.41
CA ASN A 189 -9.75 19.46 1.72
C ASN A 189 -11.17 19.33 2.25
N ASP A 190 -11.61 20.26 3.11
CA ASP A 190 -12.95 20.28 3.69
C ASP A 190 -14.06 20.46 2.63
N GLU A 191 -13.78 21.12 1.50
CA GLU A 191 -14.70 21.30 0.39
C GLU A 191 -15.15 19.97 -0.26
N GLU A 192 -14.34 18.94 -0.19
CA GLU A 192 -14.63 17.60 -0.71
C GLU A 192 -15.38 16.71 0.28
N SER A 193 -15.67 17.18 1.48
CA SER A 193 -16.27 16.40 2.56
C SER A 193 -17.63 15.78 2.20
N GLN A 194 -18.38 16.40 1.27
CA GLN A 194 -19.67 15.90 0.78
C GLN A 194 -19.55 14.69 -0.17
N ALA A 195 -18.38 14.51 -0.79
CA ALA A 195 -18.10 13.42 -1.74
C ALA A 195 -17.61 12.13 -1.07
N VAL A 196 -17.52 12.12 0.27
CA VAL A 196 -17.02 10.96 1.02
C VAL A 196 -18.02 9.82 0.98
N CYS A 197 -17.57 8.66 0.52
CA CYS A 197 -18.31 7.42 0.62
C CYS A 197 -18.72 7.16 2.09
N ARG A 198 -20.02 7.13 2.37
CA ARG A 198 -20.52 6.81 3.72
C ARG A 198 -20.19 5.36 4.06
N LEU A 199 -20.04 5.06 5.35
CA LEU A 199 -19.74 3.69 5.79
C LEU A 199 -20.74 2.66 5.24
N ALA A 200 -22.03 2.99 5.24
CA ALA A 200 -23.08 2.12 4.67
C ALA A 200 -22.86 1.86 3.16
N GLN A 201 -22.43 2.86 2.41
CA GLN A 201 -22.11 2.71 0.97
C GLN A 201 -20.86 1.84 0.77
N LEU A 202 -19.81 2.06 1.56
CA LEU A 202 -18.60 1.25 1.50
C LEU A 202 -18.89 -0.23 1.81
N THR A 203 -19.73 -0.48 2.84
CA THR A 203 -20.17 -1.84 3.19
C THR A 203 -21.00 -2.47 2.07
N ALA A 204 -21.89 -1.72 1.42
CA ALA A 204 -22.66 -2.20 0.28
C ALA A 204 -21.77 -2.54 -0.92
N LEU A 205 -20.77 -1.70 -1.22
CA LEU A 205 -19.79 -1.96 -2.28
C LEU A 205 -18.95 -3.22 -1.98
N ALA A 206 -18.52 -3.40 -0.73
CA ALA A 206 -17.82 -4.62 -0.33
C ALA A 206 -18.71 -5.85 -0.48
N HIS A 207 -20.01 -5.74 -0.22
CA HIS A 207 -20.95 -6.84 -0.44
C HIS A 207 -21.08 -7.20 -1.93
N LEU A 208 -21.19 -6.20 -2.81
CA LEU A 208 -21.19 -6.43 -4.26
C LEU A 208 -19.89 -7.08 -4.75
N ALA A 209 -18.75 -6.62 -4.28
CA ALA A 209 -17.45 -7.17 -4.67
C ALA A 209 -17.28 -8.64 -4.21
N ARG A 210 -17.91 -9.07 -3.10
CA ARG A 210 -17.84 -10.45 -2.57
C ARG A 210 -18.39 -11.50 -3.52
N GLU A 211 -19.26 -11.16 -4.44
CA GLU A 211 -19.73 -12.08 -5.48
C GLU A 211 -18.57 -12.65 -6.32
N TYR A 212 -17.49 -11.88 -6.47
CA TYR A 212 -16.32 -12.22 -7.28
C TYR A 212 -15.05 -12.41 -6.44
N GLN A 213 -14.95 -11.71 -5.31
CA GLN A 213 -13.85 -11.77 -4.36
C GLN A 213 -14.41 -12.02 -2.95
N PRO A 214 -14.62 -13.28 -2.55
CA PRO A 214 -15.32 -13.63 -1.31
C PRO A 214 -14.71 -13.01 -0.04
N ASN A 215 -13.38 -12.81 -0.04
CA ASN A 215 -12.64 -12.24 1.09
C ASN A 215 -12.58 -10.69 1.03
N THR A 216 -13.61 -10.02 0.50
CA THR A 216 -13.66 -8.55 0.47
C THR A 216 -14.13 -7.99 1.80
N ILE A 217 -13.44 -6.96 2.29
CA ILE A 217 -13.79 -6.21 3.50
C ILE A 217 -13.93 -4.71 3.20
N ALA A 218 -14.76 -4.03 4.00
CA ALA A 218 -14.78 -2.58 4.10
C ALA A 218 -13.83 -2.14 5.22
N ARG A 219 -12.87 -1.25 4.93
CA ARG A 219 -11.89 -0.71 5.88
C ARG A 219 -12.09 0.80 6.01
N ILE A 220 -12.26 1.31 7.25
CA ILE A 220 -12.55 2.71 7.57
C ILE A 220 -11.26 3.48 7.82
#